data_a4c9664569b3400d4027d2779402fdbc
#
_entry.id   a4c9664569b3400d4027d2779402fdbc
#
_cell.length_a   1.000
_cell.length_b   1.000
_cell.length_c   1.000
_cell.angle_alpha   90.00
_cell.angle_beta   90.00
_cell.angle_gamma   90.00
#
_symmetry.space_group_name_H-M   'P 1'
#
loop_
_entity.id
_entity.type
_entity.pdbx_description
1 polymer ?
#
loop_
_entity_poly.entity_id
_entity_poly.type
_entity_poly.pdbx_seq_one_letter_code
_entity_poly.pdbx_strand_id
1 'polypeptide(L)'
;MKKPLIYVVEDDEGIREVYEGALEEDYDLRLFPDGAGFFTVFDTARPDLVILDIMLPDMDGFTLLRRIREADERVPVIIVSAKSDEISFVKGLNKGADDYMSKPFSILELMARVRARLRVANLNISASGGFRIDRNTYKVFYDGTDLGLTLKEYRLLDQLISKAGVTVAREDLFREVWGDDYMGETRTLDMHIATQREKIKAAGGGDPIVTVRGIGYRFEG
;
A
#
# COMPACT_ATOMS: atom_id res chain seq x y z
N MET A 1 3.56 11.77 13.92
CA MET A 1 2.91 10.94 12.88
C MET A 1 2.11 9.86 13.57
N LYS A 2 0.98 9.43 13.03
CA LYS A 2 0.21 8.29 13.56
C LYS A 2 1.00 7.01 13.31
N LYS A 3 1.13 6.15 14.34
CA LYS A 3 1.76 4.83 14.16
C LYS A 3 0.89 3.96 13.24
N PRO A 4 1.47 3.10 12.37
CA PRO A 4 0.72 2.11 11.63
C PRO A 4 0.01 1.14 12.57
N LEU A 5 -1.23 0.75 12.23
CA LEU A 5 -2.04 -0.17 13.02
C LEU A 5 -1.83 -1.61 12.55
N ILE A 6 -1.37 -2.48 13.41
CA ILE A 6 -1.16 -3.91 13.12
C ILE A 6 -2.15 -4.74 13.93
N TYR A 7 -2.84 -5.66 13.26
CA TYR A 7 -3.64 -6.69 13.91
C TYR A 7 -2.87 -8.00 13.94
N VAL A 8 -2.86 -8.66 15.10
CA VAL A 8 -2.23 -9.96 15.31
C VAL A 8 -3.30 -10.95 15.73
N VAL A 9 -3.42 -12.08 15.03
CA VAL A 9 -4.34 -13.16 15.36
C VAL A 9 -3.49 -14.39 15.74
N GLU A 10 -3.45 -14.71 17.01
CA GLU A 10 -2.58 -15.72 17.62
C GLU A 10 -3.23 -16.23 18.90
N ASP A 11 -3.40 -17.52 19.04
CA ASP A 11 -4.07 -18.11 20.21
C ASP A 11 -3.16 -18.30 21.42
N ASP A 12 -1.85 -18.45 21.21
CA ASP A 12 -0.86 -18.58 22.29
C ASP A 12 -0.58 -17.23 22.95
N GLU A 13 -0.87 -17.11 24.24
CA GLU A 13 -0.68 -15.88 25.02
C GLU A 13 0.79 -15.46 25.09
N GLY A 14 1.71 -16.42 25.30
CA GLY A 14 3.14 -16.13 25.36
C GLY A 14 3.68 -15.59 24.02
N ILE A 15 3.16 -16.09 22.90
CA ILE A 15 3.55 -15.58 21.59
C ILE A 15 2.93 -14.19 21.37
N ARG A 16 1.72 -13.90 21.82
CA ARG A 16 1.14 -12.55 21.77
C ARG A 16 1.98 -11.54 22.56
N GLU A 17 2.48 -11.91 23.76
CA GLU A 17 3.39 -11.06 24.54
C GLU A 17 4.69 -10.78 23.79
N VAL A 18 5.22 -11.76 23.02
CA VAL A 18 6.40 -11.55 22.17
C VAL A 18 6.11 -10.54 21.07
N TYR A 19 4.94 -10.61 20.42
CA TYR A 19 4.55 -9.61 19.41
C TYR A 19 4.40 -8.22 20.02
N GLU A 20 3.77 -8.11 21.19
CA GLU A 20 3.57 -6.86 21.90
C GLU A 20 4.92 -6.21 22.21
N GLY A 21 5.80 -6.90 22.92
CA GLY A 21 7.13 -6.39 23.28
C GLY A 21 8.02 -6.06 22.08
N ALA A 22 7.83 -6.76 20.94
CA ALA A 22 8.63 -6.50 19.75
C ALA A 22 8.13 -5.32 18.90
N LEU A 23 6.84 -5.00 18.93
CA LEU A 23 6.22 -4.12 17.95
C LEU A 23 5.57 -2.86 18.55
N GLU A 24 5.22 -2.82 19.87
CA GLU A 24 4.48 -1.72 20.50
C GLU A 24 5.21 -0.36 20.44
N GLU A 25 6.55 -0.37 20.39
CA GLU A 25 7.33 0.86 20.31
C GLU A 25 7.09 1.61 18.99
N ASP A 26 6.99 0.87 17.88
CA ASP A 26 6.90 1.44 16.53
C ASP A 26 5.47 1.46 15.97
N TYR A 27 4.56 0.62 16.48
CA TYR A 27 3.23 0.35 15.91
C TYR A 27 2.12 0.42 16.95
N ASP A 28 0.89 0.75 16.50
CA ASP A 28 -0.33 0.55 17.26
C ASP A 28 -0.78 -0.91 17.06
N LEU A 29 -0.97 -1.66 18.15
CA LEU A 29 -1.28 -3.10 18.09
C LEU A 29 -2.71 -3.39 18.55
N ARG A 30 -3.33 -4.38 17.91
CA ARG A 30 -4.50 -5.09 18.44
C ARG A 30 -4.28 -6.59 18.33
N LEU A 31 -4.36 -7.27 19.47
CA LEU A 31 -4.10 -8.69 19.60
C LEU A 31 -5.43 -9.43 19.74
N PHE A 32 -5.61 -10.51 19.00
CA PHE A 32 -6.82 -11.33 18.98
C PHE A 32 -6.45 -12.79 19.24
N PRO A 33 -7.07 -13.46 20.22
CA PRO A 33 -6.80 -14.87 20.49
C PRO A 33 -7.51 -15.83 19.51
N ASP A 34 -8.44 -15.30 18.70
CA ASP A 34 -9.27 -16.08 17.80
C ASP A 34 -9.76 -15.24 16.58
N GLY A 35 -10.28 -15.93 15.59
CA GLY A 35 -10.79 -15.29 14.39
C GLY A 35 -12.13 -14.58 14.59
N ALA A 36 -12.95 -15.02 15.53
CA ALA A 36 -14.24 -14.39 15.81
C ALA A 36 -14.04 -12.98 16.39
N GLY A 37 -13.18 -12.85 17.40
CA GLY A 37 -12.82 -11.54 17.98
C GLY A 37 -12.19 -10.60 16.94
N PHE A 38 -11.33 -11.11 16.06
CA PHE A 38 -10.75 -10.34 14.98
C PHE A 38 -11.81 -9.70 14.10
N PHE A 39 -12.81 -10.44 13.61
CA PHE A 39 -13.82 -9.90 12.70
C PHE A 39 -14.74 -8.85 13.33
N THR A 40 -15.00 -8.92 14.63
CA THR A 40 -15.81 -7.88 15.30
C THR A 40 -15.20 -6.50 15.17
N VAL A 41 -13.88 -6.43 15.01
CA VAL A 41 -13.12 -5.19 14.92
C VAL A 41 -12.70 -4.88 13.49
N PHE A 42 -12.33 -5.89 12.70
CA PHE A 42 -11.85 -5.74 11.33
C PHE A 42 -12.88 -5.06 10.41
N ASP A 43 -14.18 -5.33 10.60
CA ASP A 43 -15.24 -4.71 9.81
C ASP A 43 -15.45 -3.21 10.11
N THR A 44 -15.06 -2.75 11.30
CA THR A 44 -15.23 -1.36 11.75
C THR A 44 -13.94 -0.52 11.63
N ALA A 45 -12.78 -1.17 11.73
CA ALA A 45 -11.48 -0.51 11.66
C ALA A 45 -10.49 -1.39 10.90
N ARG A 46 -9.95 -0.89 9.80
CA ARG A 46 -8.96 -1.61 8.98
C ARG A 46 -7.55 -1.40 9.50
N PRO A 47 -6.76 -2.47 9.66
CA PRO A 47 -5.33 -2.35 9.97
C PRO A 47 -4.50 -2.02 8.73
N ASP A 48 -3.29 -1.55 8.97
CA ASP A 48 -2.26 -1.36 7.93
C ASP A 48 -1.52 -2.67 7.59
N LEU A 49 -1.60 -3.68 8.48
CA LEU A 49 -1.03 -5.02 8.29
C LEU A 49 -1.71 -6.03 9.23
N VAL A 50 -1.81 -7.28 8.80
CA VAL A 50 -2.28 -8.41 9.63
C VAL A 50 -1.14 -9.44 9.77
N ILE A 51 -0.87 -9.88 11.00
CA ILE A 51 -0.07 -11.07 11.31
C ILE A 51 -1.06 -12.16 11.70
N LEU A 52 -0.99 -13.32 11.07
CA LEU A 52 -1.99 -14.36 11.17
C LEU A 52 -1.38 -15.73 11.43
N ASP A 53 -1.71 -16.36 12.56
CA ASP A 53 -1.54 -17.80 12.68
C ASP A 53 -2.65 -18.55 11.93
N ILE A 54 -2.28 -19.65 11.28
CA ILE A 54 -3.26 -20.52 10.62
C ILE A 54 -3.83 -21.60 11.55
N MET A 55 -3.22 -21.81 12.71
CA MET A 55 -3.64 -22.81 13.70
C MET A 55 -4.45 -22.17 14.83
N LEU A 56 -5.63 -21.61 14.52
CA LEU A 56 -6.51 -20.99 15.49
C LEU A 56 -7.50 -22.01 16.08
N PRO A 57 -7.98 -21.79 17.33
CA PRO A 57 -8.85 -22.73 18.01
C PRO A 57 -10.28 -22.77 17.46
N ASP A 58 -10.75 -21.69 16.88
CA ASP A 58 -12.14 -21.49 16.45
C ASP A 58 -12.34 -21.68 14.94
N MET A 59 -11.30 -21.47 14.15
CA MET A 59 -11.38 -21.63 12.68
C MET A 59 -10.01 -21.88 12.04
N ASP A 60 -10.00 -22.46 10.84
CA ASP A 60 -8.79 -22.56 10.02
C ASP A 60 -8.35 -21.15 9.55
N GLY A 61 -7.12 -20.74 9.85
CA GLY A 61 -6.57 -19.43 9.49
C GLY A 61 -6.55 -19.18 7.98
N PHE A 62 -6.54 -20.21 7.13
CA PHE A 62 -6.75 -20.03 5.69
C PHE A 62 -8.19 -19.60 5.36
N THR A 63 -9.17 -19.97 6.16
CA THR A 63 -10.54 -19.46 6.04
C THR A 63 -10.59 -18.00 6.46
N LEU A 64 -9.87 -17.63 7.53
CA LEU A 64 -9.72 -16.26 7.97
C LEU A 64 -9.05 -15.40 6.87
N LEU A 65 -7.94 -15.86 6.29
CA LEU A 65 -7.24 -15.20 5.19
C LEU A 65 -8.19 -14.94 4.01
N ARG A 66 -8.97 -15.94 3.58
CA ARG A 66 -9.93 -15.76 2.48
C ARG A 66 -10.95 -14.67 2.79
N ARG A 67 -11.53 -14.66 4.00
CA ARG A 67 -12.49 -13.61 4.41
C ARG A 67 -11.85 -12.22 4.48
N ILE A 68 -10.58 -12.13 4.92
CA ILE A 68 -9.82 -10.87 4.87
C ILE A 68 -9.74 -10.39 3.44
N ARG A 69 -9.38 -11.26 2.48
CA ARG A 69 -9.25 -10.91 1.05
C ARG A 69 -10.58 -10.52 0.40
N GLU A 70 -11.67 -11.19 0.77
CA GLU A 70 -13.02 -10.83 0.33
C GLU A 70 -13.45 -9.44 0.83
N ALA A 71 -13.03 -9.05 2.03
CA ALA A 71 -13.37 -7.77 2.65
C ALA A 71 -12.36 -6.64 2.32
N ASP A 72 -11.09 -6.98 2.16
CA ASP A 72 -10.01 -6.07 1.76
C ASP A 72 -8.87 -6.86 1.06
N GLU A 73 -8.81 -6.73 -0.24
CA GLU A 73 -7.79 -7.39 -1.07
C GLU A 73 -6.37 -6.82 -0.83
N ARG A 74 -6.24 -5.61 -0.25
CA ARG A 74 -5.01 -4.83 -0.22
C ARG A 74 -4.25 -4.88 1.10
N VAL A 75 -4.92 -5.15 2.22
CA VAL A 75 -4.26 -5.20 3.52
C VAL A 75 -3.17 -6.27 3.51
N PRO A 76 -1.90 -5.96 3.78
CA PRO A 76 -0.85 -6.96 3.80
C PRO A 76 -1.11 -8.00 4.89
N VAL A 77 -0.94 -9.29 4.56
CA VAL A 77 -1.08 -10.39 5.51
C VAL A 77 0.21 -11.19 5.54
N ILE A 78 0.82 -11.29 6.72
CA ILE A 78 1.95 -12.17 7.01
C ILE A 78 1.41 -13.38 7.77
N ILE A 79 1.53 -14.57 7.21
CA ILE A 79 1.25 -15.81 7.95
C ILE A 79 2.45 -16.15 8.82
N VAL A 80 2.21 -16.48 10.09
CA VAL A 80 3.23 -17.01 11.00
C VAL A 80 2.70 -18.30 11.63
N SER A 81 3.28 -19.45 11.30
CA SER A 81 2.71 -20.73 11.71
C SER A 81 3.77 -21.78 12.03
N ALA A 82 3.41 -22.75 12.90
CA ALA A 82 4.21 -23.93 13.17
C ALA A 82 4.27 -24.92 11.98
N LYS A 83 3.38 -24.79 10.99
CA LYS A 83 3.43 -25.58 9.76
C LYS A 83 4.54 -25.06 8.86
N SER A 84 5.68 -25.71 8.90
CA SER A 84 6.88 -25.35 8.11
C SER A 84 7.02 -26.16 6.81
N ASP A 85 6.01 -26.98 6.46
CA ASP A 85 6.05 -27.75 5.23
C ASP A 85 5.83 -26.87 3.99
N GLU A 86 6.50 -27.25 2.89
CA GLU A 86 6.45 -26.52 1.62
C GLU A 86 5.02 -26.37 1.08
N ILE A 87 4.17 -27.37 1.31
CA ILE A 87 2.75 -27.36 0.86
C ILE A 87 1.97 -26.25 1.57
N SER A 88 2.14 -26.11 2.88
CA SER A 88 1.48 -25.05 3.66
C SER A 88 1.98 -23.66 3.27
N PHE A 89 3.28 -23.51 3.02
CA PHE A 89 3.88 -22.29 2.51
C PHE A 89 3.27 -21.88 1.15
N VAL A 90 3.33 -22.77 0.15
CA VAL A 90 2.78 -22.52 -1.19
C VAL A 90 1.28 -22.27 -1.14
N LYS A 91 0.55 -23.03 -0.32
CA LYS A 91 -0.89 -22.85 -0.12
C LYS A 91 -1.23 -21.46 0.46
N GLY A 92 -0.44 -20.97 1.42
CA GLY A 92 -0.61 -19.64 2.02
C GLY A 92 -0.47 -18.53 0.99
N LEU A 93 0.62 -18.54 0.23
CA LEU A 93 0.88 -17.56 -0.81
C LEU A 93 -0.17 -17.60 -1.93
N ASN A 94 -0.54 -18.79 -2.41
CA ASN A 94 -1.58 -18.96 -3.44
C ASN A 94 -2.97 -18.52 -2.98
N LYS A 95 -3.24 -18.51 -1.67
CA LYS A 95 -4.49 -18.00 -1.09
C LYS A 95 -4.47 -16.49 -0.82
N GLY A 96 -3.39 -15.81 -1.20
CA GLY A 96 -3.28 -14.36 -1.13
C GLY A 96 -2.56 -13.82 0.11
N ALA A 97 -1.80 -14.64 0.85
CA ALA A 97 -0.86 -14.10 1.83
C ALA A 97 0.28 -13.38 1.12
N ASP A 98 0.74 -12.26 1.68
CA ASP A 98 1.86 -11.49 1.12
C ASP A 98 3.20 -12.04 1.57
N ASP A 99 3.23 -12.71 2.72
CA ASP A 99 4.42 -13.36 3.26
C ASP A 99 4.06 -14.55 4.14
N TYR A 100 5.07 -15.40 4.40
CA TYR A 100 4.93 -16.57 5.26
C TYR A 100 6.20 -16.77 6.09
N MET A 101 6.04 -17.01 7.38
CA MET A 101 7.12 -17.25 8.31
C MET A 101 6.80 -18.45 9.20
N SER A 102 7.78 -19.34 9.43
CA SER A 102 7.61 -20.51 10.29
C SER A 102 7.95 -20.18 11.74
N LYS A 103 7.23 -20.80 12.67
CA LYS A 103 7.59 -20.86 14.10
C LYS A 103 8.60 -22.00 14.34
N PRO A 104 9.65 -21.82 15.18
CA PRO A 104 9.99 -20.59 15.90
C PRO A 104 10.64 -19.57 14.97
N PHE A 105 10.40 -18.28 15.22
CA PHE A 105 10.92 -17.17 14.42
C PHE A 105 11.83 -16.25 15.21
N SER A 106 12.67 -15.52 14.51
CA SER A 106 13.47 -14.44 15.09
C SER A 106 12.67 -13.13 15.11
N ILE A 107 12.72 -12.41 16.24
CA ILE A 107 12.11 -11.08 16.36
C ILE A 107 12.66 -10.12 15.29
N LEU A 108 13.97 -10.19 15.00
CA LEU A 108 14.60 -9.35 13.99
C LEU A 108 14.07 -9.67 12.59
N GLU A 109 13.81 -10.94 12.28
CA GLU A 109 13.20 -11.37 11.02
C GLU A 109 11.76 -10.87 10.92
N LEU A 110 10.96 -11.05 11.96
CA LEU A 110 9.58 -10.54 12.03
C LEU A 110 9.54 -9.04 11.76
N MET A 111 10.33 -8.25 12.49
CA MET A 111 10.39 -6.80 12.32
C MET A 111 10.83 -6.39 10.91
N ALA A 112 11.79 -7.11 10.31
CA ALA A 112 12.24 -6.84 8.95
C ALA A 112 11.13 -7.08 7.93
N ARG A 113 10.36 -8.18 8.07
CA ARG A 113 9.22 -8.51 7.20
C ARG A 113 8.07 -7.52 7.37
N VAL A 114 7.68 -7.19 8.61
CA VAL A 114 6.66 -6.17 8.90
C VAL A 114 7.02 -4.85 8.23
N ARG A 115 8.24 -4.35 8.43
CA ARG A 115 8.71 -3.11 7.78
C ARG A 115 8.70 -3.21 6.26
N ALA A 116 9.08 -4.35 5.69
CA ALA A 116 9.08 -4.55 4.25
C ALA A 116 7.66 -4.51 3.68
N ARG A 117 6.68 -5.17 4.32
CA ARG A 117 5.29 -5.20 3.85
C ARG A 117 4.58 -3.85 4.01
N LEU A 118 4.77 -3.18 5.14
CA LEU A 118 4.27 -1.82 5.34
C LEU A 118 4.89 -0.81 4.35
N ARG A 119 6.17 -0.96 4.01
CA ARG A 119 6.82 -0.12 3.00
C ARG A 119 6.20 -0.34 1.61
N VAL A 120 5.96 -1.59 1.21
CA VAL A 120 5.32 -1.90 -0.08
C VAL A 120 3.89 -1.38 -0.12
N ALA A 121 3.11 -1.55 0.96
CA ALA A 121 1.77 -0.99 1.08
C ALA A 121 1.79 0.54 0.98
N ASN A 122 2.74 1.20 1.65
CA ASN A 122 2.92 2.65 1.59
C ASN A 122 3.45 3.12 0.22
N LEU A 123 4.25 2.32 -0.49
CA LEU A 123 4.66 2.62 -1.87
C LEU A 123 3.50 2.55 -2.86
N ASN A 124 2.48 1.73 -2.56
CA ASN A 124 1.26 1.67 -3.35
C ASN A 124 0.28 2.81 -3.03
N ILE A 125 0.47 3.51 -1.88
CA ILE A 125 -0.30 4.70 -1.50
C ILE A 125 0.68 5.78 -1.07
N SER A 126 0.95 6.73 -1.97
CA SER A 126 1.73 7.93 -1.66
C SER A 126 0.81 9.08 -1.33
N ALA A 127 1.14 9.86 -0.29
CA ALA A 127 0.42 11.07 0.05
C ALA A 127 1.41 12.26 0.07
N SER A 128 1.07 13.34 -0.62
CA SER A 128 1.83 14.59 -0.64
C SER A 128 0.86 15.76 -0.92
N GLY A 129 0.91 16.81 -0.11
CA GLY A 129 0.15 18.04 -0.36
C GLY A 129 -1.36 17.85 -0.59
N GLY A 130 -2.02 16.95 0.17
CA GLY A 130 -3.43 16.60 -0.03
C GLY A 130 -3.69 15.51 -1.08
N PHE A 131 -2.67 15.12 -1.85
CA PHE A 131 -2.78 14.04 -2.84
C PHE A 131 -2.58 12.68 -2.21
N ARG A 132 -3.42 11.72 -2.58
CA ARG A 132 -3.27 10.30 -2.29
C ARG A 132 -3.29 9.50 -3.59
N ILE A 133 -2.20 8.80 -3.88
CA ILE A 133 -2.07 7.95 -5.05
C ILE A 133 -2.30 6.49 -4.62
N ASP A 134 -3.23 5.82 -5.29
CA ASP A 134 -3.47 4.40 -5.15
C ASP A 134 -2.93 3.69 -6.40
N ARG A 135 -1.76 3.07 -6.27
CA ARG A 135 -1.07 2.39 -7.38
C ARG A 135 -1.69 1.07 -7.77
N ASN A 136 -2.51 0.48 -6.88
CA ASN A 136 -3.21 -0.76 -7.18
C ASN A 136 -4.43 -0.53 -8.08
N THR A 137 -5.12 0.61 -7.88
CA THR A 137 -6.31 0.97 -8.67
C THR A 137 -6.03 1.99 -9.75
N TYR A 138 -4.77 2.46 -9.87
CA TYR A 138 -4.38 3.53 -10.79
C TYR A 138 -5.21 4.81 -10.61
N LYS A 139 -5.51 5.15 -9.35
CA LYS A 139 -6.31 6.32 -8.99
C LYS A 139 -5.51 7.34 -8.21
N VAL A 140 -5.83 8.61 -8.42
CA VAL A 140 -5.31 9.71 -7.61
C VAL A 140 -6.48 10.47 -7.03
N PHE A 141 -6.39 10.75 -5.73
CA PHE A 141 -7.37 11.53 -4.99
C PHE A 141 -6.72 12.83 -4.50
N TYR A 142 -7.50 13.89 -4.46
CA TYR A 142 -7.14 15.14 -3.79
C TYR A 142 -8.18 15.42 -2.70
N ASP A 143 -7.73 15.54 -1.45
CA ASP A 143 -8.59 15.68 -0.25
C ASP A 143 -9.81 14.73 -0.25
N GLY A 144 -9.55 13.47 -0.64
CA GLY A 144 -10.56 12.41 -0.69
C GLY A 144 -11.38 12.34 -1.98
N THR A 145 -11.32 13.35 -2.87
CA THR A 145 -12.02 13.38 -4.15
C THR A 145 -11.22 12.66 -5.24
N ASP A 146 -11.81 11.63 -5.89
CA ASP A 146 -11.19 10.96 -7.04
C ASP A 146 -11.05 11.93 -8.22
N LEU A 147 -9.83 12.14 -8.72
CA LEU A 147 -9.56 13.05 -9.84
C LEU A 147 -10.04 12.52 -11.21
N GLY A 148 -10.51 11.29 -11.30
CA GLY A 148 -11.03 10.69 -12.53
C GLY A 148 -9.99 10.71 -13.66
N LEU A 149 -8.74 10.34 -13.38
CA LEU A 149 -7.65 10.36 -14.35
C LEU A 149 -7.73 9.16 -15.29
N THR A 150 -7.40 9.38 -16.56
CA THR A 150 -7.07 8.30 -17.50
C THR A 150 -5.73 7.65 -17.09
N LEU A 151 -5.43 6.44 -17.59
CA LEU A 151 -4.19 5.74 -17.24
C LEU A 151 -2.93 6.54 -17.60
N LYS A 152 -2.94 7.31 -18.71
CA LYS A 152 -1.81 8.18 -19.10
C LYS A 152 -1.66 9.38 -18.18
N GLU A 153 -2.76 10.01 -17.81
CA GLU A 153 -2.76 11.10 -16.82
C GLU A 153 -2.31 10.58 -15.44
N TYR A 154 -2.81 9.43 -15.02
CA TYR A 154 -2.36 8.77 -13.79
C TYR A 154 -0.83 8.58 -13.78
N ARG A 155 -0.26 7.91 -14.81
CA ARG A 155 1.18 7.65 -14.90
C ARG A 155 2.00 8.95 -14.87
N LEU A 156 1.54 9.97 -15.57
CA LEU A 156 2.20 11.27 -15.62
C LEU A 156 2.20 11.95 -14.25
N LEU A 157 1.08 11.96 -13.55
CA LEU A 157 0.96 12.58 -12.23
C LEU A 157 1.73 11.79 -11.16
N ASP A 158 1.70 10.44 -11.20
CA ASP A 158 2.46 9.58 -10.31
C ASP A 158 3.97 9.80 -10.44
N GLN A 159 4.49 9.94 -11.67
CA GLN A 159 5.89 10.29 -11.90
C GLN A 159 6.27 11.66 -11.32
N LEU A 160 5.41 12.65 -11.49
CA LEU A 160 5.66 14.00 -10.97
C LEU A 160 5.62 14.03 -9.43
N ILE A 161 4.63 13.38 -8.81
CA ILE A 161 4.51 13.33 -7.34
C ILE A 161 5.63 12.49 -6.71
N SER A 162 6.01 11.37 -7.34
CA SER A 162 7.11 10.52 -6.83
C SER A 162 8.47 11.23 -6.83
N LYS A 163 8.61 12.26 -7.67
CA LYS A 163 9.80 13.12 -7.80
C LYS A 163 9.50 14.56 -7.35
N ALA A 164 8.61 14.74 -6.36
CA ALA A 164 8.23 16.06 -5.87
C ALA A 164 9.45 16.92 -5.53
N GLY A 165 9.42 18.20 -5.90
CA GLY A 165 10.53 19.13 -5.76
C GLY A 165 11.63 19.03 -6.82
N VAL A 166 11.63 17.95 -7.64
CA VAL A 166 12.62 17.76 -8.71
C VAL A 166 12.00 18.07 -10.07
N THR A 167 12.73 18.82 -10.91
CA THR A 167 12.31 19.06 -12.29
C THR A 167 12.55 17.81 -13.13
N VAL A 168 11.50 17.27 -13.73
CA VAL A 168 11.58 16.10 -14.64
C VAL A 168 11.54 16.61 -16.07
N ALA A 169 12.50 16.16 -16.88
CA ALA A 169 12.60 16.57 -18.28
C ALA A 169 11.40 16.07 -19.11
N ARG A 170 11.06 16.82 -20.17
CA ARG A 170 9.92 16.47 -21.04
C ARG A 170 10.09 15.11 -21.70
N GLU A 171 11.29 14.81 -22.15
CA GLU A 171 11.66 13.54 -22.78
C GLU A 171 11.52 12.37 -21.83
N ASP A 172 11.91 12.54 -20.55
CA ASP A 172 11.79 11.50 -19.53
C ASP A 172 10.32 11.23 -19.19
N LEU A 173 9.50 12.27 -18.97
CA LEU A 173 8.06 12.13 -18.74
C LEU A 173 7.38 11.47 -19.94
N PHE A 174 7.78 11.83 -21.14
CA PHE A 174 7.21 11.29 -22.36
C PHE A 174 7.55 9.80 -22.53
N ARG A 175 8.80 9.42 -22.32
CA ARG A 175 9.28 8.04 -22.37
C ARG A 175 8.56 7.14 -21.36
N GLU A 176 8.44 7.58 -20.12
CA GLU A 176 7.80 6.83 -19.03
C GLU A 176 6.30 6.58 -19.28
N VAL A 177 5.59 7.52 -19.91
CA VAL A 177 4.14 7.45 -20.09
C VAL A 177 3.73 6.84 -21.43
N TRP A 178 4.51 7.10 -22.50
CA TRP A 178 4.17 6.66 -23.86
C TRP A 178 5.10 5.57 -24.41
N GLY A 179 6.29 5.36 -23.81
CA GLY A 179 7.31 4.41 -24.26
C GLY A 179 8.28 5.01 -25.27
N ASP A 180 9.40 4.29 -25.51
CA ASP A 180 10.48 4.74 -26.40
C ASP A 180 10.07 4.80 -27.88
N ASP A 181 9.14 3.97 -28.32
CA ASP A 181 8.73 3.82 -29.72
C ASP A 181 7.68 4.84 -30.18
N TYR A 182 7.25 5.74 -29.31
CA TYR A 182 6.19 6.70 -29.65
C TYR A 182 6.74 7.91 -30.41
N MET A 183 6.45 7.99 -31.68
CA MET A 183 6.86 9.07 -32.62
C MET A 183 5.92 10.29 -32.57
N GLY A 184 5.13 10.46 -31.52
CA GLY A 184 4.15 11.56 -31.44
C GLY A 184 4.75 12.89 -30.99
N GLU A 185 3.99 13.97 -31.25
CA GLU A 185 4.40 15.35 -30.95
C GLU A 185 4.41 15.61 -29.43
N THR A 186 5.37 16.38 -28.94
CA THR A 186 5.51 16.82 -27.53
C THR A 186 4.32 17.65 -27.01
N ARG A 187 3.46 18.18 -27.92
CA ARG A 187 2.20 18.86 -27.59
C ARG A 187 1.23 17.98 -26.81
N THR A 188 1.29 16.64 -26.99
CA THR A 188 0.45 15.68 -26.24
C THR A 188 0.70 15.75 -24.74
N LEU A 189 1.96 15.91 -24.33
CA LEU A 189 2.32 16.06 -22.91
C LEU A 189 1.69 17.33 -22.30
N ASP A 190 1.79 18.46 -23.00
CA ASP A 190 1.25 19.73 -22.52
C ASP A 190 -0.28 19.69 -22.35
N MET A 191 -0.98 19.01 -23.27
CA MET A 191 -2.44 18.80 -23.15
C MET A 191 -2.79 17.98 -21.90
N HIS A 192 -2.06 16.90 -21.61
CA HIS A 192 -2.31 16.09 -20.41
C HIS A 192 -2.00 16.89 -19.14
N ILE A 193 -0.94 17.68 -19.10
CA ILE A 193 -0.64 18.59 -17.98
C ILE A 193 -1.78 19.60 -17.78
N ALA A 194 -2.28 20.22 -18.85
CA ALA A 194 -3.38 21.16 -18.77
C ALA A 194 -4.65 20.50 -18.21
N THR A 195 -5.02 19.32 -18.70
CA THR A 195 -6.17 18.56 -18.19
C THR A 195 -6.02 18.16 -16.73
N GLN A 196 -4.82 17.76 -16.31
CA GLN A 196 -4.55 17.45 -14.90
C GLN A 196 -4.75 18.66 -13.99
N ARG A 197 -4.23 19.84 -14.39
CA ARG A 197 -4.43 21.09 -13.65
C ARG A 197 -5.90 21.42 -13.47
N GLU A 198 -6.70 21.27 -14.54
CA GLU A 198 -8.15 21.48 -14.49
C GLU A 198 -8.84 20.52 -13.52
N LYS A 199 -8.50 19.22 -13.55
CA LYS A 199 -9.06 18.21 -12.66
C LYS A 199 -8.68 18.43 -11.20
N ILE A 200 -7.42 18.79 -10.92
CA ILE A 200 -6.95 19.15 -9.58
C ILE A 200 -7.70 20.38 -9.07
N LYS A 201 -7.84 21.42 -9.88
CA LYS A 201 -8.57 22.63 -9.54
C LYS A 201 -10.06 22.36 -9.29
N ALA A 202 -10.69 21.51 -10.09
CA ALA A 202 -12.09 21.10 -9.92
C ALA A 202 -12.32 20.34 -8.59
N ALA A 203 -11.30 19.61 -8.11
CA ALA A 203 -11.32 18.94 -6.81
C ALA A 203 -10.96 19.85 -5.62
N GLY A 204 -10.80 21.17 -5.84
CA GLY A 204 -10.45 22.14 -4.81
C GLY A 204 -8.95 22.38 -4.61
N GLY A 205 -8.09 21.73 -5.40
CA GLY A 205 -6.64 21.90 -5.36
C GLY A 205 -6.17 23.18 -6.03
N GLY A 206 -4.91 23.57 -5.72
CA GLY A 206 -4.20 24.65 -6.40
C GLY A 206 -3.62 24.21 -7.77
N ASP A 207 -2.53 24.83 -8.20
CA ASP A 207 -1.73 24.41 -9.36
C ASP A 207 -0.35 23.90 -8.90
N PRO A 208 -0.25 22.65 -8.45
CA PRO A 208 1.00 22.09 -7.92
C PRO A 208 1.99 21.69 -9.02
N ILE A 209 1.59 21.71 -10.30
CA ILE A 209 2.45 21.33 -11.41
C ILE A 209 3.06 22.61 -12.02
N VAL A 210 4.33 22.87 -11.69
CA VAL A 210 5.09 24.02 -12.17
C VAL A 210 5.73 23.72 -13.52
N THR A 211 5.56 24.61 -14.50
CA THR A 211 6.26 24.53 -15.78
C THR A 211 7.65 25.17 -15.66
N VAL A 212 8.71 24.38 -15.86
CA VAL A 212 10.10 24.88 -15.97
C VAL A 212 10.44 25.06 -17.44
N ARG A 213 10.41 26.30 -17.91
CA ARG A 213 10.56 26.64 -19.33
C ARG A 213 11.84 26.04 -19.92
N GLY A 214 11.71 25.39 -21.06
CA GLY A 214 12.81 24.78 -21.80
C GLY A 214 13.34 23.47 -21.21
N ILE A 215 12.81 23.01 -20.06
CA ILE A 215 13.28 21.79 -19.39
C ILE A 215 12.13 20.78 -19.25
N GLY A 216 11.08 21.12 -18.50
CA GLY A 216 10.02 20.15 -18.21
C GLY A 216 9.05 20.63 -17.15
N TYR A 217 8.67 19.73 -16.26
CA TYR A 217 7.69 19.98 -15.20
C TYR A 217 8.21 19.55 -13.83
N ARG A 218 7.73 20.22 -12.78
CA ARG A 218 8.02 19.93 -11.38
C ARG A 218 6.75 19.95 -10.58
N PHE A 219 6.61 18.99 -9.66
CA PHE A 219 5.51 18.97 -8.70
C PHE A 219 5.95 19.71 -7.43
N GLU A 220 5.13 20.65 -6.98
CA GLU A 220 5.27 21.43 -5.75
C GLU A 220 3.96 21.33 -4.95
N GLY A 221 3.84 20.31 -4.10
CA GLY A 221 2.66 20.08 -3.28
C GLY A 221 3.00 19.35 -1.99
#